data_c1cfceb77feeb042bd306e0d182507bf
#
_entry.id   c1cfceb77feeb042bd306e0d182507bf
#
_cell.length_a   1.000
_cell.length_b   1.000
_cell.length_c   1.000
_cell.angle_alpha   90.00
_cell.angle_beta   90.00
_cell.angle_gamma   90.00
#
_symmetry.space_group_name_H-M   'P 1'
#
loop_
_entity.id
_entity.type
_entity.pdbx_description
1 polymer ?
#
loop_
_entity_poly.entity_id
_entity_poly.type
_entity_poly.pdbx_seq_one_letter_code
_entity_poly.pdbx_strand_id
1 'polypeptide(L)'
;MDITSYAQSLEEKLKVILGTGPEDLVTLGKALTEIRGVIAELKAFTVSYRFESPEEEIQFFKQVKPVFLSQYYFHKRKFEILLFDAFRDEKSRLENYQRILRKLERFARKNRAFYQYCLSGSTDLDPHYFSRDRSDYKSVSKDEKFSTLYESKLAKLLSADLTRDFIRRCIEGVNRGHSSDRPGLEWTSPKIALIETIYALYAGGVFNYGKADLKQIVGVFERTFSIDLGNYARAFSEIKIRKSGQANFLDYLRERLLAVASQ
;
A
#
# COMPACT_ATOMS: atom_id res chain seq x y z
N MET A 1 -30.16 14.95 21.35
CA MET A 1 -29.41 13.93 20.55
C MET A 1 -28.25 13.49 21.41
N ASP A 2 -28.19 12.21 21.72
CA ASP A 2 -27.06 11.67 22.49
C ASP A 2 -25.79 11.62 21.64
N ILE A 3 -24.63 11.54 22.30
CA ILE A 3 -23.34 11.60 21.60
C ILE A 3 -23.10 10.39 20.70
N THR A 4 -23.70 9.25 21.04
CA THR A 4 -23.56 8.02 20.25
C THR A 4 -24.28 8.13 18.91
N SER A 5 -25.55 8.58 18.94
CA SER A 5 -26.34 8.83 17.71
C SER A 5 -25.70 9.91 16.83
N TYR A 6 -25.15 10.96 17.44
CA TYR A 6 -24.42 11.99 16.70
C TYR A 6 -23.16 11.45 16.06
N ALA A 7 -22.36 10.69 16.80
CA ALA A 7 -21.16 10.06 16.27
C ALA A 7 -21.48 9.09 15.12
N GLN A 8 -22.53 8.29 15.21
CA GLN A 8 -22.99 7.42 14.12
C GLN A 8 -23.31 8.21 12.85
N SER A 9 -23.98 9.36 12.96
CA SER A 9 -24.25 10.23 11.80
C SER A 9 -22.95 10.74 11.15
N LEU A 10 -21.93 11.03 11.94
CA LEU A 10 -20.61 11.43 11.44
C LEU A 10 -19.83 10.26 10.86
N GLU A 11 -19.98 9.04 11.39
CA GLU A 11 -19.41 7.83 10.79
C GLU A 11 -19.98 7.56 9.40
N GLU A 12 -21.27 7.76 9.19
CA GLU A 12 -21.88 7.65 7.86
C GLU A 12 -21.30 8.69 6.89
N LYS A 13 -21.13 9.95 7.33
CA LYS A 13 -20.40 10.96 6.52
C LYS A 13 -18.99 10.48 6.19
N LEU A 14 -18.26 9.96 7.16
CA LEU A 14 -16.91 9.45 6.99
C LEU A 14 -16.86 8.27 6.01
N LYS A 15 -17.81 7.35 6.08
CA LYS A 15 -17.93 6.24 5.12
C LYS A 15 -18.19 6.74 3.69
N VAL A 16 -19.02 7.76 3.51
CA VAL A 16 -19.23 8.37 2.19
C VAL A 16 -17.94 8.99 1.65
N ILE A 17 -17.21 9.76 2.47
CA ILE A 17 -15.92 10.37 2.09
C ILE A 17 -14.90 9.29 1.66
N LEU A 18 -14.91 8.14 2.33
CA LEU A 18 -13.95 7.06 2.12
C LEU A 18 -14.44 5.97 1.16
N GLY A 19 -15.72 5.97 0.79
CA GLY A 19 -16.43 4.86 0.14
C GLY A 19 -15.85 4.40 -1.19
N THR A 20 -15.16 5.27 -1.94
CA THR A 20 -14.48 4.94 -3.19
C THR A 20 -12.96 4.75 -3.02
N GLY A 21 -12.45 4.86 -1.79
CA GLY A 21 -11.03 4.73 -1.47
C GLY A 21 -10.16 5.67 -2.30
N PRO A 22 -9.95 6.94 -1.88
CA PRO A 22 -9.16 7.89 -2.67
C PRO A 22 -7.78 7.31 -3.01
N GLU A 23 -7.49 7.13 -4.30
CA GLU A 23 -6.27 6.46 -4.77
C GLU A 23 -5.20 7.45 -5.24
N ASP A 24 -5.61 8.61 -5.75
CA ASP A 24 -4.70 9.66 -6.20
C ASP A 24 -4.51 10.79 -5.16
N LEU A 25 -3.46 11.59 -5.35
CA LEU A 25 -3.11 12.67 -4.43
C LEU A 25 -4.16 13.78 -4.33
N VAL A 26 -4.90 14.05 -5.41
CA VAL A 26 -5.89 15.14 -5.44
C VAL A 26 -7.13 14.73 -4.65
N THR A 27 -7.68 13.56 -4.94
CA THR A 27 -8.84 13.01 -4.23
C THR A 27 -8.54 12.77 -2.76
N LEU A 28 -7.33 12.28 -2.45
CA LEU A 28 -6.89 12.08 -1.08
C LEU A 28 -6.71 13.40 -0.31
N GLY A 29 -6.23 14.46 -0.98
CA GLY A 29 -6.13 15.80 -0.39
C GLY A 29 -7.51 16.38 -0.04
N LYS A 30 -8.50 16.20 -0.90
CA LYS A 30 -9.91 16.57 -0.64
C LYS A 30 -10.47 15.77 0.53
N ALA A 31 -10.33 14.45 0.51
CA ALA A 31 -10.78 13.58 1.59
C ALA A 31 -10.18 13.98 2.95
N LEU A 32 -8.88 14.31 3.00
CA LEU A 32 -8.24 14.79 4.23
C LEU A 32 -8.86 16.09 4.76
N THR A 33 -9.25 17.00 3.89
CA THR A 33 -9.94 18.24 4.29
C THR A 33 -11.32 17.94 4.85
N GLU A 34 -12.07 17.06 4.22
CA GLU A 34 -13.40 16.63 4.68
C GLU A 34 -13.32 15.85 6.00
N ILE A 35 -12.35 14.94 6.17
CA ILE A 35 -12.11 14.23 7.45
C ILE A 35 -11.83 15.21 8.59
N ARG A 36 -11.03 16.27 8.31
CA ARG A 36 -10.78 17.34 9.31
C ARG A 36 -12.06 18.06 9.68
N GLY A 37 -12.94 18.32 8.70
CA GLY A 37 -14.26 18.90 8.93
C GLY A 37 -15.10 18.05 9.86
N VAL A 38 -15.20 16.75 9.60
CA VAL A 38 -15.92 15.80 10.45
C VAL A 38 -15.36 15.77 11.88
N ILE A 39 -14.03 15.78 12.04
CA ILE A 39 -13.40 15.83 13.37
C ILE A 39 -13.69 17.18 14.07
N ALA A 40 -13.75 18.29 13.34
CA ALA A 40 -14.09 19.59 13.91
C ALA A 40 -15.55 19.64 14.35
N GLU A 41 -16.50 19.06 13.58
CA GLU A 41 -17.89 18.89 13.98
C GLU A 41 -18.01 18.05 15.25
N LEU A 42 -17.33 16.89 15.31
CA LEU A 42 -17.29 16.03 16.49
C LEU A 42 -16.75 16.79 17.71
N LYS A 43 -15.68 17.57 17.53
CA LYS A 43 -15.11 18.39 18.59
C LYS A 43 -16.10 19.44 19.09
N ALA A 44 -16.72 20.21 18.19
CA ALA A 44 -17.66 21.26 18.55
C ALA A 44 -18.83 20.69 19.36
N PHE A 45 -19.38 19.56 18.94
CA PHE A 45 -20.42 18.86 19.68
C PHE A 45 -19.93 18.40 21.06
N THR A 46 -18.81 17.69 21.12
CA THR A 46 -18.28 17.10 22.38
C THR A 46 -17.95 18.17 23.43
N VAL A 47 -17.45 19.33 23.02
CA VAL A 47 -17.10 20.43 23.95
C VAL A 47 -18.34 21.02 24.64
N SER A 48 -19.49 21.05 23.96
CA SER A 48 -20.77 21.52 24.51
C SER A 48 -21.59 20.41 25.16
N TYR A 49 -21.25 19.14 24.90
CA TYR A 49 -21.99 18.00 25.41
C TYR A 49 -21.64 17.70 26.87
N ARG A 50 -22.65 17.45 27.68
CA ARG A 50 -22.51 16.99 29.05
C ARG A 50 -22.79 15.51 29.11
N PHE A 51 -21.75 14.71 29.36
CA PHE A 51 -21.87 13.27 29.54
C PHE A 51 -22.80 12.94 30.71
N GLU A 52 -23.67 11.97 30.55
CA GLU A 52 -24.62 11.54 31.57
C GLU A 52 -23.95 10.74 32.68
N SER A 53 -22.86 10.01 32.33
CA SER A 53 -22.07 9.24 33.29
C SER A 53 -20.59 9.19 32.90
N PRO A 54 -19.71 8.84 33.86
CA PRO A 54 -18.29 8.59 33.58
C PRO A 54 -18.08 7.46 32.56
N GLU A 55 -18.95 6.46 32.56
CA GLU A 55 -18.89 5.31 31.65
C GLU A 55 -19.17 5.74 30.22
N GLU A 56 -20.16 6.62 29.98
CA GLU A 56 -20.43 7.18 28.67
C GLU A 56 -19.24 7.99 28.15
N GLU A 57 -18.62 8.79 29.01
CA GLU A 57 -17.42 9.56 28.67
C GLU A 57 -16.26 8.62 28.26
N ILE A 58 -16.02 7.60 29.06
CA ILE A 58 -14.97 6.59 28.79
C ILE A 58 -15.25 5.88 27.46
N GLN A 59 -16.48 5.44 27.24
CA GLN A 59 -16.87 4.79 25.99
C GLN A 59 -16.59 5.68 24.78
N PHE A 60 -16.94 6.96 24.86
CA PHE A 60 -16.65 7.91 23.80
C PHE A 60 -15.15 8.04 23.51
N PHE A 61 -14.32 8.24 24.53
CA PHE A 61 -12.87 8.42 24.38
C PHE A 61 -12.12 7.12 24.08
N LYS A 62 -12.67 5.96 24.39
CA LYS A 62 -12.07 4.64 24.10
C LYS A 62 -12.49 4.08 22.76
N GLN A 63 -13.78 4.19 22.40
CA GLN A 63 -14.34 3.48 21.24
C GLN A 63 -14.71 4.40 20.08
N VAL A 64 -15.24 5.59 20.33
CA VAL A 64 -15.77 6.47 19.28
C VAL A 64 -14.67 7.36 18.70
N LYS A 65 -14.16 8.29 19.50
CA LYS A 65 -13.19 9.29 19.03
C LYS A 65 -11.93 8.70 18.39
N PRO A 66 -11.31 7.60 18.90
CA PRO A 66 -10.11 7.04 18.28
C PRO A 66 -10.34 6.54 16.85
N VAL A 67 -11.56 6.14 16.49
CA VAL A 67 -11.89 5.70 15.12
C VAL A 67 -11.72 6.87 14.15
N PHE A 68 -12.32 8.03 14.43
CA PHE A 68 -12.17 9.22 13.58
C PHE A 68 -10.73 9.68 13.46
N LEU A 69 -10.02 9.75 14.59
CA LEU A 69 -8.61 10.15 14.59
C LEU A 69 -7.72 9.14 13.86
N SER A 70 -8.02 7.84 13.93
CA SER A 70 -7.24 6.80 13.25
C SER A 70 -7.35 6.94 11.73
N GLN A 71 -8.54 7.24 11.21
CA GLN A 71 -8.76 7.51 9.79
C GLN A 71 -7.98 8.74 9.33
N TYR A 72 -8.01 9.82 10.10
CA TYR A 72 -7.22 11.01 9.80
C TYR A 72 -5.71 10.71 9.76
N TYR A 73 -5.18 10.03 10.78
CA TYR A 73 -3.75 9.69 10.83
C TYR A 73 -3.33 8.76 9.70
N PHE A 74 -4.17 7.78 9.37
CA PHE A 74 -3.92 6.87 8.25
C PHE A 74 -3.90 7.60 6.92
N HIS A 75 -4.95 8.37 6.59
CA HIS A 75 -5.04 9.06 5.29
C HIS A 75 -3.98 10.15 5.15
N LYS A 76 -3.63 10.83 6.24
CA LYS A 76 -2.48 11.74 6.25
C LYS A 76 -1.17 11.00 5.92
N ARG A 77 -0.95 9.84 6.54
CA ARG A 77 0.25 9.03 6.26
C ARG A 77 0.24 8.48 4.84
N LYS A 78 -0.91 8.02 4.35
CA LYS A 78 -1.08 7.60 2.96
C LYS A 78 -0.72 8.72 1.99
N PHE A 79 -1.21 9.94 2.23
CA PHE A 79 -0.87 11.11 1.42
C PHE A 79 0.64 11.40 1.41
N GLU A 80 1.29 11.39 2.57
CA GLU A 80 2.74 11.59 2.69
C GLU A 80 3.54 10.52 1.92
N ILE A 81 3.08 9.27 1.94
CA ILE A 81 3.70 8.16 1.20
C ILE A 81 3.54 8.37 -0.31
N LEU A 82 2.31 8.58 -0.78
CA LEU A 82 2.05 8.77 -2.22
C LEU A 82 2.74 10.01 -2.78
N LEU A 83 2.80 11.11 -2.00
CA LEU A 83 3.54 12.31 -2.38
C LEU A 83 5.04 12.04 -2.52
N PHE A 84 5.63 11.26 -1.59
CA PHE A 84 7.02 10.85 -1.69
C PHE A 84 7.27 9.97 -2.92
N ASP A 85 6.38 9.00 -3.15
CA ASP A 85 6.49 8.02 -4.22
C ASP A 85 6.40 8.64 -5.62
N ALA A 86 5.63 9.75 -5.76
CA ALA A 86 5.46 10.45 -7.02
C ALA A 86 6.78 11.02 -7.61
N PHE A 87 7.79 11.25 -6.75
CA PHE A 87 9.05 11.89 -7.14
C PHE A 87 10.29 11.01 -6.90
N ARG A 88 10.10 9.72 -6.64
CA ARG A 88 11.22 8.83 -6.25
C ARG A 88 11.25 7.56 -7.07
N ASP A 89 12.48 7.07 -7.26
CA ASP A 89 12.73 5.75 -7.81
C ASP A 89 12.27 4.64 -6.85
N GLU A 90 12.18 3.46 -7.39
CA GLU A 90 11.65 2.29 -6.69
C GLU A 90 12.47 1.93 -5.44
N LYS A 91 13.80 1.97 -5.54
CA LYS A 91 14.68 1.68 -4.40
C LYS A 91 14.42 2.64 -3.25
N SER A 92 14.35 3.94 -3.53
CA SER A 92 14.05 4.98 -2.54
C SER A 92 12.67 4.79 -1.91
N ARG A 93 11.67 4.37 -2.69
CA ARG A 93 10.33 4.04 -2.18
C ARG A 93 10.36 2.88 -1.20
N LEU A 94 11.01 1.78 -1.56
CA LEU A 94 11.16 0.60 -0.68
C LEU A 94 11.90 0.94 0.62
N GLU A 95 12.97 1.71 0.55
CA GLU A 95 13.70 2.18 1.73
C GLU A 95 12.81 3.05 2.65
N ASN A 96 11.99 3.93 2.06
CA ASN A 96 11.02 4.73 2.81
C ASN A 96 9.95 3.87 3.49
N TYR A 97 9.38 2.88 2.79
CA TYR A 97 8.42 1.94 3.37
C TYR A 97 9.01 1.19 4.57
N GLN A 98 10.20 0.65 4.44
CA GLN A 98 10.89 -0.03 5.54
C GLN A 98 11.15 0.90 6.72
N ARG A 99 11.54 2.16 6.46
CA ARG A 99 11.74 3.17 7.50
C ARG A 99 10.44 3.47 8.25
N ILE A 100 9.32 3.58 7.53
CA ILE A 100 8.00 3.81 8.15
C ILE A 100 7.61 2.59 8.99
N LEU A 101 7.71 1.36 8.46
CA LEU A 101 7.40 0.13 9.19
C LEU A 101 8.20 0.02 10.49
N ARG A 102 9.52 0.28 10.46
CA ARG A 102 10.36 0.29 11.67
C ARG A 102 9.91 1.32 12.71
N LYS A 103 9.41 2.50 12.27
CA LYS A 103 8.86 3.51 13.18
C LYS A 103 7.55 3.04 13.83
N LEU A 104 6.64 2.45 13.04
CA LEU A 104 5.38 1.90 13.54
C LEU A 104 5.62 0.77 14.53
N GLU A 105 6.52 -0.15 14.22
CA GLU A 105 6.91 -1.25 15.11
C GLU A 105 7.50 -0.73 16.44
N ARG A 106 8.41 0.23 16.38
CA ARG A 106 8.98 0.86 17.58
C ARG A 106 7.90 1.52 18.43
N PHE A 107 6.95 2.21 17.80
CA PHE A 107 5.83 2.84 18.49
C PHE A 107 4.92 1.79 19.14
N ALA A 108 4.55 0.73 18.43
CA ALA A 108 3.73 -0.37 18.97
C ALA A 108 4.44 -1.06 20.14
N ARG A 109 5.73 -1.38 20.01
CA ARG A 109 6.52 -2.00 21.07
C ARG A 109 6.60 -1.12 22.33
N LYS A 110 6.80 0.20 22.18
CA LYS A 110 6.82 1.16 23.30
C LYS A 110 5.48 1.25 24.02
N ASN A 111 4.37 0.99 23.34
CA ASN A 111 3.02 1.08 23.88
C ASN A 111 2.35 -0.30 24.03
N ARG A 112 3.16 -1.38 24.07
CA ARG A 112 2.65 -2.77 24.03
C ARG A 112 1.65 -3.07 25.15
N ALA A 113 1.98 -2.72 26.38
CA ALA A 113 1.11 -2.99 27.54
C ALA A 113 -0.25 -2.29 27.40
N PHE A 114 -0.24 -1.02 26.99
CA PHE A 114 -1.47 -0.27 26.73
C PHE A 114 -2.28 -0.88 25.59
N TYR A 115 -1.62 -1.29 24.49
CA TYR A 115 -2.31 -1.90 23.36
C TYR A 115 -2.90 -3.26 23.70
N GLN A 116 -2.16 -4.09 24.45
CA GLN A 116 -2.67 -5.36 24.96
C GLN A 116 -3.90 -5.15 25.87
N TYR A 117 -3.87 -4.15 26.75
CA TYR A 117 -5.02 -3.77 27.55
C TYR A 117 -6.24 -3.42 26.69
N CYS A 118 -6.07 -2.59 25.66
CA CYS A 118 -7.18 -2.24 24.76
C CYS A 118 -7.74 -3.45 24.01
N LEU A 119 -6.88 -4.39 23.58
CA LEU A 119 -7.29 -5.60 22.85
C LEU A 119 -7.93 -6.67 23.74
N SER A 120 -7.55 -6.73 25.05
CA SER A 120 -8.12 -7.71 26.00
C SER A 120 -9.57 -7.42 26.37
N GLY A 121 -10.09 -6.23 26.05
CA GLY A 121 -11.42 -5.80 26.47
C GLY A 121 -11.50 -5.44 27.97
N SER A 122 -10.35 -5.37 28.67
CA SER A 122 -10.31 -4.97 30.08
C SER A 122 -10.83 -3.56 30.31
N THR A 123 -11.40 -3.30 31.48
CA THR A 123 -12.02 -2.02 31.84
C THR A 123 -11.47 -1.42 33.14
N ASP A 124 -10.65 -2.18 33.88
CA ASP A 124 -10.09 -1.81 35.19
C ASP A 124 -9.26 -0.52 35.19
N LEU A 125 -8.57 -0.23 34.07
CA LEU A 125 -7.77 0.98 33.87
C LEU A 125 -8.45 2.03 32.99
N ASP A 126 -9.68 1.84 32.59
CA ASP A 126 -10.40 2.79 31.70
C ASP A 126 -10.48 4.21 32.29
N PRO A 127 -10.79 4.42 33.58
CA PRO A 127 -10.77 5.76 34.19
C PRO A 127 -9.37 6.40 34.09
N HIS A 128 -8.31 5.59 34.21
CA HIS A 128 -6.95 6.07 34.06
C HIS A 128 -6.59 6.50 32.64
N TYR A 129 -7.08 5.79 31.63
CA TYR A 129 -6.69 6.02 30.24
C TYR A 129 -7.61 7.01 29.51
N PHE A 130 -8.92 6.98 29.82
CA PHE A 130 -9.94 7.59 28.96
C PHE A 130 -10.85 8.61 29.66
N SER A 131 -10.68 8.88 30.98
CA SER A 131 -11.36 9.98 31.66
C SER A 131 -10.59 11.29 31.50
N ARG A 132 -11.35 12.41 31.43
CA ARG A 132 -10.81 13.77 31.46
C ARG A 132 -10.54 14.28 32.87
N ASP A 133 -11.26 13.75 33.87
CA ASP A 133 -11.13 14.15 35.26
C ASP A 133 -9.89 13.53 35.90
N ARG A 134 -8.78 14.29 35.83
CA ARG A 134 -7.50 13.92 36.47
C ARG A 134 -6.87 15.14 37.10
N SER A 135 -6.87 15.13 38.43
CA SER A 135 -6.23 16.14 39.28
C SER A 135 -4.71 16.24 39.07
N ASP A 136 -4.05 15.22 38.51
CA ASP A 136 -2.61 15.05 38.55
C ASP A 136 -1.84 15.46 37.29
N TYR A 137 -2.52 15.85 36.20
CA TYR A 137 -1.82 16.18 34.94
C TYR A 137 -2.39 17.40 34.24
N LYS A 138 -1.81 18.57 34.52
CA LYS A 138 -2.00 19.77 33.70
C LYS A 138 -1.16 19.66 32.44
N SER A 139 -1.74 19.18 31.35
CA SER A 139 -1.11 19.21 30.05
C SER A 139 -1.28 20.61 29.43
N VAL A 140 -0.22 21.37 29.35
CA VAL A 140 -0.19 22.75 28.84
C VAL A 140 -0.56 22.92 27.36
N SER A 141 -0.77 21.81 26.59
CA SER A 141 -0.89 21.88 25.14
C SER A 141 -2.08 21.14 24.52
N LYS A 142 -3.02 20.61 25.29
CA LYS A 142 -4.20 19.89 24.75
C LYS A 142 -5.49 20.55 25.22
N ASP A 143 -6.46 20.57 24.35
CA ASP A 143 -7.81 20.98 24.65
C ASP A 143 -8.44 20.00 25.67
N GLU A 144 -8.42 20.38 26.95
CA GLU A 144 -8.85 19.54 28.09
C GLU A 144 -10.28 19.03 27.95
N LYS A 145 -11.15 19.79 27.27
CA LYS A 145 -12.54 19.41 27.05
C LYS A 145 -12.72 18.35 25.95
N PHE A 146 -11.73 18.19 25.08
CA PHE A 146 -11.81 17.28 23.93
C PHE A 146 -10.71 16.20 23.94
N SER A 147 -9.89 16.11 24.97
CA SER A 147 -8.75 15.17 24.94
C SER A 147 -8.56 14.46 26.27
N THR A 148 -8.20 13.19 26.19
CA THR A 148 -7.67 12.39 27.29
C THR A 148 -6.20 12.07 27.02
N LEU A 149 -5.51 11.37 27.93
CA LEU A 149 -4.09 11.07 27.78
C LEU A 149 -3.81 10.04 26.67
N TYR A 150 -4.74 9.11 26.47
CA TYR A 150 -4.45 7.88 25.72
C TYR A 150 -5.28 7.70 24.44
N GLU A 151 -6.40 8.41 24.25
CA GLU A 151 -7.22 8.25 23.05
C GLU A 151 -6.41 8.50 21.76
N SER A 152 -5.54 9.48 21.77
CA SER A 152 -4.67 9.80 20.64
C SER A 152 -3.57 8.75 20.40
N LYS A 153 -3.12 8.07 21.47
CA LYS A 153 -2.21 6.92 21.35
C LYS A 153 -2.94 5.72 20.73
N LEU A 154 -4.16 5.45 21.21
CA LEU A 154 -5.00 4.38 20.64
C LEU A 154 -5.28 4.64 19.16
N ALA A 155 -5.69 5.85 18.80
CA ALA A 155 -5.90 6.22 17.41
C ALA A 155 -4.66 6.01 16.52
N LYS A 156 -3.45 6.33 17.04
CA LYS A 156 -2.19 6.08 16.33
C LYS A 156 -1.88 4.60 16.18
N LEU A 157 -2.21 3.76 17.17
CA LEU A 157 -2.04 2.31 17.09
C LEU A 157 -2.99 1.72 16.03
N LEU A 158 -4.27 2.10 16.04
CA LEU A 158 -5.24 1.71 15.02
C LEU A 158 -4.81 2.15 13.61
N SER A 159 -4.35 3.38 13.47
CA SER A 159 -3.84 3.88 12.18
C SER A 159 -2.57 3.16 11.73
N ALA A 160 -1.76 2.62 12.66
CA ALA A 160 -0.55 1.89 12.34
C ALA A 160 -0.85 0.56 11.63
N ASP A 161 -1.93 -0.14 12.03
CA ASP A 161 -2.36 -1.37 11.39
C ASP A 161 -2.83 -1.09 9.94
N LEU A 162 -3.67 -0.07 9.75
CA LEU A 162 -4.10 0.37 8.42
C LEU A 162 -2.91 0.78 7.53
N THR A 163 -1.93 1.49 8.11
CA THR A 163 -0.73 1.93 7.39
C THR A 163 0.16 0.74 7.01
N ARG A 164 0.29 -0.25 7.89
CA ARG A 164 1.06 -1.47 7.61
C ARG A 164 0.47 -2.24 6.44
N ASP A 165 -0.85 -2.41 6.42
CA ASP A 165 -1.54 -3.10 5.35
C ASP A 165 -1.47 -2.34 4.02
N PHE A 166 -1.55 -1.02 4.06
CA PHE A 166 -1.32 -0.18 2.88
C PHE A 166 0.10 -0.34 2.33
N ILE A 167 1.13 -0.22 3.18
CA ILE A 167 2.54 -0.37 2.77
C ILE A 167 2.80 -1.79 2.23
N ARG A 168 2.21 -2.84 2.82
CA ARG A 168 2.32 -4.20 2.30
C ARG A 168 1.85 -4.28 0.85
N ARG A 169 0.67 -3.72 0.55
CA ARG A 169 0.15 -3.64 -0.83
C ARG A 169 1.06 -2.84 -1.76
N CYS A 170 1.65 -1.73 -1.27
CA CYS A 170 2.61 -0.95 -2.05
C CYS A 170 3.86 -1.77 -2.39
N ILE A 171 4.42 -2.51 -1.43
CA ILE A 171 5.58 -3.39 -1.64
C ILE A 171 5.23 -4.53 -2.61
N GLU A 172 4.07 -5.15 -2.46
CA GLU A 172 3.59 -6.17 -3.39
C GLU A 172 3.42 -5.59 -4.80
N GLY A 173 2.89 -4.37 -4.93
CA GLY A 173 2.77 -3.66 -6.21
C GLY A 173 4.12 -3.40 -6.87
N VAL A 174 5.12 -2.98 -6.08
CA VAL A 174 6.51 -2.81 -6.55
C VAL A 174 7.10 -4.15 -6.97
N ASN A 175 6.95 -5.20 -6.17
CA ASN A 175 7.43 -6.55 -6.49
C ASN A 175 6.71 -7.17 -7.69
N ARG A 176 5.42 -6.87 -7.89
CA ARG A 176 4.65 -7.28 -9.07
C ARG A 176 5.06 -6.52 -10.33
N GLY A 177 5.55 -5.30 -10.21
CA GLY A 177 6.20 -4.59 -11.31
C GLY A 177 7.45 -5.33 -11.82
N HIS A 178 8.02 -6.21 -10.98
CA HIS A 178 9.11 -7.13 -11.31
C HIS A 178 8.64 -8.54 -11.68
N SER A 179 7.47 -8.94 -11.22
CA SER A 179 6.78 -10.16 -11.64
C SER A 179 5.51 -9.74 -12.37
N SER A 180 5.50 -9.92 -13.66
CA SER A 180 4.43 -9.57 -14.59
C SER A 180 3.07 -10.16 -14.18
N ASP A 181 2.33 -9.44 -13.35
CA ASP A 181 0.89 -9.61 -13.17
C ASP A 181 0.09 -8.43 -13.80
N ARG A 182 0.57 -7.93 -14.92
CA ARG A 182 -0.35 -7.54 -16.01
C ARG A 182 -0.80 -8.86 -16.63
N PRO A 183 -2.04 -8.97 -17.19
CA PRO A 183 -2.31 -10.08 -18.11
C PRO A 183 -1.20 -10.01 -19.17
N GLY A 184 -0.14 -10.73 -18.88
CA GLY A 184 1.11 -10.68 -19.61
C GLY A 184 0.80 -11.20 -20.99
N LEU A 185 1.47 -10.70 -21.99
CA LEU A 185 1.47 -11.37 -23.28
C LEU A 185 1.91 -12.82 -23.01
N GLU A 186 1.03 -13.76 -23.30
CA GLU A 186 1.34 -15.17 -23.23
C GLU A 186 2.06 -15.57 -24.52
N TRP A 187 3.18 -16.26 -24.40
CA TRP A 187 3.86 -16.83 -25.53
C TRP A 187 3.12 -18.10 -25.99
N THR A 188 2.34 -18.00 -27.05
CA THR A 188 1.48 -19.09 -27.58
C THR A 188 2.17 -19.95 -28.63
N SER A 189 3.33 -19.53 -29.16
CA SER A 189 4.14 -20.33 -30.10
C SER A 189 5.04 -21.34 -29.36
N PRO A 190 5.57 -22.35 -30.05
CA PRO A 190 6.49 -23.31 -29.43
C PRO A 190 7.69 -22.64 -28.73
N LYS A 191 8.15 -23.19 -27.60
CA LYS A 191 9.32 -22.67 -26.85
C LYS A 191 10.56 -22.51 -27.72
N ILE A 192 10.76 -23.43 -28.69
CA ILE A 192 11.90 -23.39 -29.62
C ILE A 192 11.90 -22.13 -30.49
N ALA A 193 10.74 -21.58 -30.83
CA ALA A 193 10.62 -20.34 -31.60
C ALA A 193 11.04 -19.12 -30.77
N LEU A 194 10.73 -19.12 -29.47
CA LEU A 194 11.20 -18.08 -28.57
C LEU A 194 12.72 -18.13 -28.37
N ILE A 195 13.27 -19.34 -28.23
CA ILE A 195 14.73 -19.56 -28.14
C ILE A 195 15.42 -19.05 -29.40
N GLU A 196 14.91 -19.37 -30.60
CA GLU A 196 15.42 -18.87 -31.87
C GLU A 196 15.45 -17.34 -31.90
N THR A 197 14.37 -16.70 -31.49
CA THR A 197 14.24 -15.24 -31.41
C THR A 197 15.27 -14.64 -30.43
N ILE A 198 15.39 -15.21 -29.23
CA ILE A 198 16.33 -14.73 -28.21
C ILE A 198 17.79 -14.81 -28.72
N TYR A 199 18.15 -15.92 -29.36
CA TYR A 199 19.50 -16.06 -29.90
C TYR A 199 19.76 -15.13 -31.08
N ALA A 200 18.77 -14.83 -31.90
CA ALA A 200 18.91 -13.84 -32.98
C ALA A 200 19.14 -12.43 -32.43
N LEU A 201 18.36 -12.04 -31.42
CA LEU A 201 18.51 -10.75 -30.74
C LEU A 201 19.87 -10.63 -30.02
N TYR A 202 20.33 -11.71 -29.40
CA TYR A 202 21.66 -11.76 -28.78
C TYR A 202 22.77 -11.63 -29.82
N ALA A 203 22.71 -12.40 -30.90
CA ALA A 203 23.69 -12.37 -31.98
C ALA A 203 23.71 -11.01 -32.70
N GLY A 204 22.57 -10.36 -32.84
CA GLY A 204 22.43 -9.01 -33.40
C GLY A 204 22.92 -7.90 -32.46
N GLY A 205 23.26 -8.20 -31.21
CA GLY A 205 23.77 -7.22 -30.25
C GLY A 205 22.81 -6.10 -29.90
N VAL A 206 21.49 -6.34 -30.01
CA VAL A 206 20.47 -5.28 -29.86
C VAL A 206 20.26 -4.78 -28.43
N PHE A 207 20.77 -5.50 -27.43
CA PHE A 207 20.65 -5.13 -26.03
C PHE A 207 21.98 -4.57 -25.48
N ASN A 208 21.91 -3.48 -24.74
CA ASN A 208 23.05 -2.86 -24.03
C ASN A 208 24.27 -2.64 -24.95
N TYR A 209 24.02 -2.24 -26.20
CA TYR A 209 25.08 -2.07 -27.23
C TYR A 209 25.93 -3.33 -27.43
N GLY A 210 25.33 -4.51 -27.41
CA GLY A 210 25.96 -5.81 -27.57
C GLY A 210 26.65 -6.37 -26.31
N LYS A 211 26.52 -5.70 -25.17
CA LYS A 211 27.18 -6.11 -23.90
C LYS A 211 26.27 -6.94 -22.97
N ALA A 212 25.02 -7.21 -23.36
CA ALA A 212 24.13 -8.04 -22.57
C ALA A 212 24.53 -9.50 -22.61
N ASP A 213 24.56 -10.18 -21.43
CA ASP A 213 24.75 -11.62 -21.35
C ASP A 213 23.48 -12.37 -21.77
N LEU A 214 23.65 -13.48 -22.49
CA LEU A 214 22.57 -14.33 -22.96
C LEU A 214 21.65 -14.79 -21.81
N LYS A 215 22.22 -15.20 -20.67
CA LYS A 215 21.46 -15.60 -19.48
C LYS A 215 20.57 -14.46 -18.97
N GLN A 216 21.07 -13.23 -19.01
CA GLN A 216 20.31 -12.05 -18.63
C GLN A 216 19.12 -11.83 -19.57
N ILE A 217 19.34 -11.95 -20.88
CA ILE A 217 18.28 -11.80 -21.91
C ILE A 217 17.23 -12.89 -21.71
N VAL A 218 17.62 -14.15 -21.61
CA VAL A 218 16.73 -15.29 -21.37
C VAL A 218 15.85 -15.02 -20.14
N GLY A 219 16.45 -14.64 -19.01
CA GLY A 219 15.70 -14.36 -17.78
C GLY A 219 14.71 -13.20 -17.90
N VAL A 220 14.93 -12.23 -18.78
CA VAL A 220 13.94 -11.17 -19.09
C VAL A 220 12.76 -11.76 -19.82
N PHE A 221 12.97 -12.55 -20.86
CA PHE A 221 11.93 -13.17 -21.67
C PHE A 221 11.09 -14.19 -20.85
N GLU A 222 11.75 -15.01 -20.03
CA GLU A 222 11.06 -15.95 -19.12
C GLU A 222 10.12 -15.22 -18.17
N ARG A 223 10.58 -14.11 -17.57
CA ARG A 223 9.74 -13.28 -16.69
C ARG A 223 8.61 -12.59 -17.46
N THR A 224 8.90 -12.05 -18.65
CA THR A 224 7.92 -11.29 -19.44
C THR A 224 6.74 -12.15 -19.88
N PHE A 225 7.00 -13.40 -20.28
CA PHE A 225 5.99 -14.32 -20.81
C PHE A 225 5.59 -15.42 -19.81
N SER A 226 6.07 -15.35 -18.57
CA SER A 226 5.82 -16.37 -17.53
C SER A 226 6.09 -17.80 -18.03
N ILE A 227 7.17 -17.99 -18.78
CA ILE A 227 7.55 -19.26 -19.42
C ILE A 227 8.92 -19.71 -18.93
N ASP A 228 9.06 -20.98 -18.60
CA ASP A 228 10.36 -21.61 -18.32
C ASP A 228 10.92 -22.22 -19.62
N LEU A 229 12.06 -21.72 -20.11
CA LEU A 229 12.72 -22.20 -21.32
C LEU A 229 13.60 -23.43 -21.06
N GLY A 230 13.85 -23.80 -19.82
CA GLY A 230 14.64 -24.96 -19.45
C GLY A 230 16.07 -24.89 -20.00
N ASN A 231 16.55 -25.99 -20.62
CA ASN A 231 17.90 -26.02 -21.20
C ASN A 231 17.91 -25.40 -22.61
N TYR A 232 17.79 -24.07 -22.67
CA TYR A 232 17.78 -23.31 -23.93
C TYR A 232 19.07 -23.47 -24.74
N ALA A 233 20.22 -23.72 -24.10
CA ALA A 233 21.49 -23.93 -24.80
C ALA A 233 21.49 -25.24 -25.60
N ARG A 234 20.93 -26.32 -25.02
CA ARG A 234 20.75 -27.61 -25.74
C ARG A 234 19.72 -27.44 -26.86
N ALA A 235 18.60 -26.79 -26.60
CA ALA A 235 17.59 -26.56 -27.63
C ALA A 235 18.14 -25.73 -28.81
N PHE A 236 18.97 -24.72 -28.55
CA PHE A 236 19.64 -23.98 -29.61
C PHE A 236 20.70 -24.84 -30.38
N SER A 237 21.38 -25.74 -29.70
CA SER A 237 22.27 -26.70 -30.38
C SER A 237 21.53 -27.64 -31.34
N GLU A 238 20.30 -28.01 -31.00
CA GLU A 238 19.40 -28.75 -31.88
C GLU A 238 18.97 -27.94 -33.12
N ILE A 239 18.78 -26.62 -32.97
CA ILE A 239 18.52 -25.71 -34.10
C ILE A 239 19.73 -25.68 -35.04
N LYS A 240 20.97 -25.57 -34.51
CA LYS A 240 22.20 -25.47 -35.32
C LYS A 240 22.45 -26.68 -36.21
N ILE A 241 22.09 -27.88 -35.75
CA ILE A 241 22.35 -29.14 -36.51
C ILE A 241 21.28 -29.44 -37.55
N ARG A 242 20.20 -28.64 -37.64
CA ARG A 242 19.19 -28.83 -38.70
C ARG A 242 19.82 -28.59 -40.07
N LYS A 243 19.56 -29.51 -40.98
CA LYS A 243 20.04 -29.39 -42.36
C LYS A 243 19.35 -28.25 -43.15
N SER A 244 18.15 -27.87 -42.75
CA SER A 244 17.40 -26.76 -43.31
C SER A 244 16.49 -26.17 -42.19
N GLY A 245 16.08 -24.92 -42.32
CA GLY A 245 15.14 -24.32 -41.38
C GLY A 245 15.76 -23.95 -40.04
N GLN A 246 16.99 -23.49 -40.01
CA GLN A 246 17.67 -23.00 -38.79
C GLN A 246 17.06 -21.69 -38.29
N ALA A 247 16.32 -20.95 -39.13
CA ALA A 247 15.68 -19.67 -38.84
C ALA A 247 14.19 -19.64 -39.23
N ASN A 248 13.51 -20.79 -39.15
CA ASN A 248 12.12 -20.93 -39.61
C ASN A 248 11.17 -19.93 -38.95
N PHE A 249 11.32 -19.62 -37.69
CA PHE A 249 10.43 -18.70 -36.99
C PHE A 249 10.75 -17.25 -37.38
N LEU A 250 12.01 -16.92 -37.55
CA LEU A 250 12.42 -15.58 -38.02
C LEU A 250 11.98 -15.33 -39.46
N ASP A 251 12.08 -16.34 -40.33
CA ASP A 251 11.59 -16.26 -41.70
C ASP A 251 10.05 -16.05 -41.70
N TYR A 252 9.32 -16.80 -40.91
CA TYR A 252 7.89 -16.60 -40.73
C TYR A 252 7.57 -15.17 -40.24
N LEU A 253 8.27 -14.66 -39.22
CA LEU A 253 8.07 -13.29 -38.71
C LEU A 253 8.37 -12.25 -39.78
N ARG A 254 9.43 -12.43 -40.57
CA ARG A 254 9.79 -11.57 -41.69
C ARG A 254 8.67 -11.50 -42.72
N GLU A 255 8.13 -12.64 -43.17
CA GLU A 255 7.03 -12.69 -44.12
C GLU A 255 5.78 -11.97 -43.59
N ARG A 256 5.45 -12.20 -42.30
CA ARG A 256 4.28 -11.53 -41.67
C ARG A 256 4.48 -10.02 -41.59
N LEU A 257 5.69 -9.57 -41.27
CA LEU A 257 6.02 -8.14 -41.21
C LEU A 257 5.88 -7.49 -42.60
N LEU A 258 6.41 -8.12 -43.66
CA LEU A 258 6.31 -7.62 -45.01
C LEU A 258 4.85 -7.56 -45.50
N ALA A 259 4.04 -8.52 -45.13
CA ALA A 259 2.61 -8.54 -45.48
C ALA A 259 1.83 -7.39 -44.82
N VAL A 260 2.20 -6.99 -43.59
CA VAL A 260 1.59 -5.83 -42.90
C VAL A 260 2.11 -4.50 -43.45
N ALA A 261 3.41 -4.44 -43.78
CA ALA A 261 4.03 -3.22 -44.33
C ALA A 261 3.61 -2.88 -45.76
N SER A 262 3.00 -3.84 -46.46
CA SER A 262 2.48 -3.65 -47.85
C SER A 262 0.99 -3.36 -47.92
N GLN A 263 0.30 -3.20 -46.80
CA GLN A 263 -1.08 -2.71 -46.67
C GLN A 263 -1.12 -1.20 -46.45
#